data_43cf293becf417bab914410e2ad1e0d1
#
_entry.id   43cf293becf417bab914410e2ad1e0d1
#
_cell.length_a   1.000
_cell.length_b   1.000
_cell.length_c   1.000
_cell.angle_alpha   90.00
_cell.angle_beta   90.00
_cell.angle_gamma   90.00
#
_symmetry.space_group_name_H-M   'P 1'
#
loop_
_entity.id
_entity.type
_entity.pdbx_description
1 polymer ?
#
loop_
_entity_poly.entity_id
_entity_poly.type
_entity_poly.pdbx_seq_one_letter_code
_entity_poly.pdbx_strand_id
1 'polypeptide(L)'
;MTLKKIRKDNYPEWYQCVVNEADMAENSSSPGCMVIKPWGYGIWERIRDVFDEKIKSTDHENCYFPMFIPLSFFQKEAEHVDGFAKEMAVVTHSRLSMKDGKLTPDSKLEEPLIVRPTSEAIIADSFSKWVKSYRDLPVLVNQWANVVRWEMRPRLFLRTREFLWQEGHTAHSTAQEAEEETKRMLEAYRELCEDTLAMPVLTGRKPEHEKFPGAVDTYCVEAMMQDGKALQAGTSHFLGQNFAKSANISFINKQNQSEYAYTTSWGVSTRLIGGVIMTHADDEGMVVPPRIAPYQVVIIPVIKKPEDEDAIMAYIKEIQKDLACKTPFGEKIRVKLDKRDRASVDKFWEWTRKGAPVILEIGKRDADGNNVMLKERIKLGTPEGKQILSRSDFEAGIVERLERIQKEMFEAAKARRDANIRTDITTQEAFRAYFEQSNEWIEDGTSGKVAFVRGKWCGDPESEEILKAMKITIRCIPFDQSDSEGICLLTGKPAKMDVIYARSY
;
A
#
# COMPACT_ATOMS: atom_id res chain seq x y z
N MET A 1 -1.76 11.27 -25.44
CA MET A 1 -2.04 9.97 -26.13
C MET A 1 -2.64 9.05 -25.08
N THR A 2 -3.95 8.90 -25.11
CA THR A 2 -4.75 8.16 -24.14
C THR A 2 -4.38 6.67 -24.12
N LEU A 3 -4.52 6.01 -23.01
CA LEU A 3 -4.32 4.57 -22.88
C LEU A 3 -5.26 3.79 -23.82
N LYS A 4 -4.88 2.57 -24.19
CA LYS A 4 -5.71 1.67 -25.01
C LYS A 4 -7.04 1.29 -24.35
N LYS A 5 -7.06 1.31 -23.00
CA LYS A 5 -8.23 1.04 -22.17
C LYS A 5 -8.48 2.25 -21.29
N ILE A 6 -9.68 2.75 -21.27
CA ILE A 6 -10.06 3.89 -20.45
C ILE A 6 -10.87 3.42 -19.22
N ARG A 7 -10.75 4.19 -18.15
CA ARG A 7 -11.31 3.84 -16.85
C ARG A 7 -12.82 3.62 -16.85
N LYS A 8 -13.55 4.39 -17.67
CA LYS A 8 -15.01 4.32 -17.75
C LYS A 8 -15.54 3.03 -18.38
N ASP A 9 -14.77 2.43 -19.29
CA ASP A 9 -15.24 1.28 -20.04
C ASP A 9 -15.00 -0.04 -19.30
N ASN A 10 -13.81 -0.18 -18.69
CA ASN A 10 -13.46 -1.37 -17.93
C ASN A 10 -12.35 -1.05 -16.91
N TYR A 11 -12.74 -0.79 -15.68
CA TYR A 11 -11.81 -0.41 -14.61
C TYR A 11 -10.71 -1.46 -14.33
N PRO A 12 -11.02 -2.78 -14.24
CA PRO A 12 -9.98 -3.80 -14.08
C PRO A 12 -8.97 -3.87 -15.22
N GLU A 13 -9.41 -3.76 -16.47
CA GLU A 13 -8.51 -3.75 -17.63
C GLU A 13 -7.73 -2.43 -17.72
N TRP A 14 -8.35 -1.32 -17.40
CA TRP A 14 -7.67 -0.02 -17.28
C TRP A 14 -6.52 -0.08 -16.26
N TYR A 15 -6.76 -0.65 -15.08
CA TYR A 15 -5.73 -0.83 -14.05
C TYR A 15 -4.52 -1.62 -14.59
N GLN A 16 -4.76 -2.75 -15.26
CA GLN A 16 -3.69 -3.54 -15.87
C GLN A 16 -2.97 -2.76 -16.98
N CYS A 17 -3.72 -1.97 -17.77
CA CYS A 17 -3.15 -1.12 -18.80
C CYS A 17 -2.22 -0.05 -18.19
N VAL A 18 -2.62 0.59 -17.09
CA VAL A 18 -1.76 1.55 -16.38
C VAL A 18 -0.46 0.89 -15.91
N VAL A 19 -0.54 -0.28 -15.25
CA VAL A 19 0.64 -1.02 -14.76
C VAL A 19 1.61 -1.33 -15.90
N ASN A 20 1.09 -1.81 -17.04
CA ASN A 20 1.90 -2.21 -18.20
C ASN A 20 2.51 -1.00 -18.93
N GLU A 21 1.70 0.01 -19.25
CA GLU A 21 2.13 1.20 -20.01
C GLU A 21 3.06 2.11 -19.20
N ALA A 22 2.94 2.11 -17.88
CA ALA A 22 3.88 2.78 -16.97
C ALA A 22 5.16 1.96 -16.71
N ASP A 23 5.27 0.76 -17.28
CA ASP A 23 6.42 -0.14 -17.14
C ASP A 23 6.75 -0.46 -15.67
N MET A 24 5.70 -0.77 -14.87
CA MET A 24 5.83 -0.96 -13.42
C MET A 24 6.05 -2.41 -13.01
N ALA A 25 5.33 -3.33 -13.62
CA ALA A 25 5.41 -4.76 -13.32
C ALA A 25 4.87 -5.60 -14.47
N GLU A 26 5.19 -6.90 -14.47
CA GLU A 26 4.65 -7.88 -15.38
C GLU A 26 4.46 -9.24 -14.69
N ASN A 27 3.66 -10.11 -15.28
CA ASN A 27 3.52 -11.47 -14.79
C ASN A 27 4.84 -12.24 -14.97
N SER A 28 5.26 -12.94 -13.93
CA SER A 28 6.42 -13.84 -13.96
C SER A 28 6.11 -15.15 -14.67
N SER A 29 7.16 -15.88 -15.07
CA SER A 29 7.06 -17.29 -15.48
C SER A 29 6.60 -18.19 -14.33
N SER A 30 6.78 -17.78 -13.07
CA SER A 30 6.20 -18.44 -11.89
C SER A 30 4.74 -18.01 -11.75
N PRO A 31 3.76 -18.92 -11.93
CA PRO A 31 2.34 -18.57 -11.95
C PRO A 31 1.90 -17.82 -10.68
N GLY A 32 1.25 -16.69 -10.85
CA GLY A 32 0.74 -15.87 -9.76
C GLY A 32 1.77 -14.97 -9.06
N CYS A 33 3.04 -15.04 -9.45
CA CYS A 33 4.09 -14.11 -9.02
C CYS A 33 4.26 -12.99 -10.04
N MET A 34 4.79 -11.85 -9.61
CA MET A 34 5.09 -10.71 -10.49
C MET A 34 6.58 -10.40 -10.53
N VAL A 35 7.03 -9.88 -11.66
CA VAL A 35 8.30 -9.16 -11.76
C VAL A 35 7.99 -7.68 -11.55
N ILE A 36 8.54 -7.09 -10.51
CA ILE A 36 8.45 -5.64 -10.30
C ILE A 36 9.60 -4.99 -11.09
N LYS A 37 9.26 -4.20 -12.10
CA LYS A 37 10.24 -3.52 -12.95
C LYS A 37 10.88 -2.31 -12.26
N PRO A 38 11.99 -1.79 -12.78
CA PRO A 38 12.75 -0.73 -12.10
C PRO A 38 11.93 0.49 -11.67
N TRP A 39 10.94 0.91 -12.48
CA TRP A 39 10.08 2.04 -12.12
C TRP A 39 9.15 1.72 -10.94
N GLY A 40 8.47 0.58 -10.98
CA GLY A 40 7.61 0.12 -9.88
C GLY A 40 8.42 -0.17 -8.62
N TYR A 41 9.62 -0.77 -8.77
CA TYR A 41 10.50 -1.05 -7.63
C TYR A 41 11.04 0.24 -7.00
N GLY A 42 11.41 1.22 -7.82
CA GLY A 42 11.84 2.53 -7.33
C GLY A 42 10.76 3.27 -6.51
N ILE A 43 9.47 3.09 -6.86
CA ILE A 43 8.37 3.60 -6.02
C ILE A 43 8.33 2.85 -4.68
N TRP A 44 8.50 1.52 -4.69
CA TRP A 44 8.57 0.73 -3.46
C TRP A 44 9.74 1.13 -2.56
N GLU A 45 10.93 1.34 -3.14
CA GLU A 45 12.11 1.83 -2.41
C GLU A 45 11.81 3.15 -1.70
N ARG A 46 11.15 4.10 -2.38
CA ARG A 46 10.78 5.39 -1.76
C ARG A 46 9.76 5.23 -0.62
N ILE A 47 8.75 4.38 -0.81
CA ILE A 47 7.79 4.04 0.26
C ILE A 47 8.52 3.45 1.46
N ARG A 48 9.41 2.48 1.19
CA ARG A 48 10.23 1.82 2.22
C ARG A 48 11.10 2.83 2.97
N ASP A 49 11.87 3.65 2.25
CA ASP A 49 12.84 4.55 2.87
C ASP A 49 12.15 5.57 3.77
N VAL A 50 11.07 6.21 3.30
CA VAL A 50 10.30 7.17 4.09
C VAL A 50 9.66 6.50 5.33
N PHE A 51 9.12 5.30 5.16
CA PHE A 51 8.45 4.62 6.25
C PHE A 51 9.43 3.97 7.24
N ASP A 52 10.59 3.53 6.78
CA ASP A 52 11.67 3.00 7.64
C ASP A 52 12.22 4.08 8.59
N GLU A 53 12.34 5.32 8.11
CA GLU A 53 12.69 6.46 8.96
C GLU A 53 11.62 6.72 10.03
N LYS A 54 10.34 6.64 9.65
CA LYS A 54 9.21 6.79 10.58
C LYS A 54 9.22 5.68 11.65
N ILE A 55 9.41 4.42 11.26
CA ILE A 55 9.51 3.27 12.16
C ILE A 55 10.67 3.47 13.14
N LYS A 56 11.85 3.82 12.67
CA LYS A 56 13.03 4.08 13.51
C LYS A 56 12.82 5.26 14.45
N SER A 57 12.06 6.27 14.06
CA SER A 57 11.74 7.42 14.94
C SER A 57 10.83 7.03 16.12
N THR A 58 10.29 5.83 16.13
CA THR A 58 9.50 5.25 17.22
C THR A 58 10.27 4.16 17.99
N ASP A 59 11.60 4.21 17.94
CA ASP A 59 12.54 3.31 18.63
C ASP A 59 12.51 1.84 18.16
N HIS A 60 11.94 1.55 16.98
CA HIS A 60 11.97 0.21 16.41
C HIS A 60 13.28 -0.05 15.67
N GLU A 61 13.76 -1.27 15.75
CA GLU A 61 14.96 -1.73 15.07
C GLU A 61 14.65 -2.76 13.99
N ASN A 62 15.35 -2.68 12.86
CA ASN A 62 15.20 -3.67 11.79
C ASN A 62 15.89 -4.98 12.14
N CYS A 63 15.16 -6.09 12.00
CA CYS A 63 15.67 -7.45 12.10
C CYS A 63 15.43 -8.21 10.79
N TYR A 64 15.92 -9.44 10.73
CA TYR A 64 15.56 -10.40 9.69
C TYR A 64 15.34 -11.78 10.30
N PHE A 65 14.19 -12.37 10.00
CA PHE A 65 13.81 -13.71 10.43
C PHE A 65 13.80 -14.68 9.25
N PRO A 66 14.06 -15.99 9.47
CA PRO A 66 14.09 -16.98 8.41
C PRO A 66 12.80 -17.06 7.62
N MET A 67 12.92 -17.27 6.29
CA MET A 67 11.79 -17.46 5.40
C MET A 67 11.06 -18.80 5.64
N PHE A 68 11.79 -19.83 6.03
CA PHE A 68 11.25 -21.16 6.28
C PHE A 68 10.86 -21.34 7.74
N ILE A 69 9.62 -21.80 7.96
CA ILE A 69 9.05 -22.04 9.28
C ILE A 69 8.74 -23.54 9.40
N PRO A 70 9.20 -24.26 10.44
CA PRO A 70 8.82 -25.65 10.66
C PRO A 70 7.30 -25.83 10.76
N LEU A 71 6.76 -26.85 10.12
CA LEU A 71 5.31 -27.14 10.16
C LEU A 71 4.78 -27.29 11.58
N SER A 72 5.59 -27.84 12.50
CA SER A 72 5.24 -28.01 13.91
C SER A 72 4.90 -26.70 14.64
N PHE A 73 5.41 -25.55 14.18
CA PHE A 73 5.07 -24.25 14.76
C PHE A 73 3.61 -23.88 14.50
N PHE A 74 3.12 -24.15 13.30
CA PHE A 74 1.71 -23.93 12.95
C PHE A 74 0.77 -24.94 13.60
N GLN A 75 1.22 -26.18 13.85
CA GLN A 75 0.41 -27.19 14.55
C GLN A 75 0.13 -26.84 16.00
N LYS A 76 1.05 -26.10 16.67
CA LYS A 76 0.84 -25.58 18.02
C LYS A 76 -0.19 -24.45 18.08
N GLU A 77 -0.39 -23.79 16.95
CA GLU A 77 -1.31 -22.65 16.79
C GLU A 77 -2.55 -23.03 15.97
N ALA A 78 -2.92 -24.33 15.89
CA ALA A 78 -3.92 -24.84 14.96
C ALA A 78 -5.28 -24.11 15.02
N GLU A 79 -5.68 -23.60 16.18
CA GLU A 79 -6.89 -22.78 16.33
C GLU A 79 -6.75 -21.39 15.65
N HIS A 80 -5.52 -20.90 15.44
CA HIS A 80 -5.24 -19.61 14.79
C HIS A 80 -4.94 -19.76 13.29
N VAL A 81 -4.65 -20.97 12.82
CA VAL A 81 -4.14 -21.27 11.47
C VAL A 81 -5.25 -21.49 10.44
N ASP A 82 -6.50 -21.77 10.86
CA ASP A 82 -7.60 -22.10 9.95
C ASP A 82 -7.81 -21.05 8.81
N GLY A 83 -7.51 -19.79 9.08
CA GLY A 83 -7.58 -18.72 8.10
C GLY A 83 -6.47 -18.73 7.04
N PHE A 84 -5.28 -19.29 7.35
CA PHE A 84 -4.10 -19.30 6.46
C PHE A 84 -3.76 -20.67 5.90
N ALA A 85 -4.28 -21.76 6.48
CA ALA A 85 -3.89 -23.15 6.16
C ALA A 85 -4.04 -23.51 4.67
N LYS A 86 -5.00 -22.90 3.99
CA LYS A 86 -5.32 -23.20 2.58
C LYS A 86 -4.39 -22.52 1.57
N GLU A 87 -3.60 -21.53 2.01
CA GLU A 87 -2.80 -20.67 1.12
C GLU A 87 -1.29 -20.76 1.41
N MET A 88 -0.83 -21.82 2.07
CA MET A 88 0.57 -21.99 2.41
C MET A 88 1.34 -22.73 1.31
N ALA A 89 2.55 -22.24 1.01
CA ALA A 89 3.52 -22.96 0.19
C ALA A 89 4.38 -23.87 1.08
N VAL A 90 4.47 -25.14 0.72
CA VAL A 90 5.12 -26.18 1.53
C VAL A 90 6.36 -26.74 0.81
N VAL A 91 7.52 -26.74 1.49
CA VAL A 91 8.76 -27.33 1.03
C VAL A 91 8.89 -28.72 1.67
N THR A 92 8.93 -29.76 0.84
CA THR A 92 8.90 -31.17 1.27
C THR A 92 10.19 -31.93 0.98
N HIS A 93 11.08 -31.40 0.12
CA HIS A 93 12.32 -32.04 -0.30
C HIS A 93 13.49 -31.05 -0.26
N SER A 94 14.69 -31.54 0.05
CA SER A 94 15.89 -30.70 0.19
C SER A 94 16.73 -30.58 -1.07
N ARG A 95 16.55 -31.46 -2.07
CA ARG A 95 17.33 -31.46 -3.31
C ARG A 95 16.59 -32.08 -4.49
N LEU A 96 17.21 -32.01 -5.65
CA LEU A 96 16.80 -32.66 -6.89
C LEU A 96 17.79 -33.77 -7.25
N SER A 97 17.28 -34.84 -7.86
CA SER A 97 18.10 -35.92 -8.49
C SER A 97 17.63 -36.15 -9.93
N MET A 98 18.52 -36.69 -10.74
CA MET A 98 18.17 -37.15 -12.11
C MET A 98 17.56 -38.52 -12.05
N LYS A 99 16.31 -38.65 -12.50
CA LYS A 99 15.62 -39.95 -12.70
C LYS A 99 15.02 -39.98 -14.11
N ASP A 100 15.38 -40.97 -14.90
CA ASP A 100 14.90 -41.13 -16.29
C ASP A 100 15.06 -39.88 -17.16
N GLY A 101 16.22 -39.20 -17.02
CA GLY A 101 16.53 -37.98 -17.76
C GLY A 101 15.77 -36.72 -17.33
N LYS A 102 15.03 -36.75 -16.20
CA LYS A 102 14.30 -35.61 -15.64
C LYS A 102 14.75 -35.31 -14.22
N LEU A 103 14.81 -34.03 -13.90
CA LEU A 103 15.01 -33.56 -12.51
C LEU A 103 13.73 -33.84 -11.71
N THR A 104 13.85 -34.59 -10.63
CA THR A 104 12.75 -34.93 -9.71
C THR A 104 13.14 -34.56 -8.27
N PRO A 105 12.16 -34.16 -7.44
CA PRO A 105 12.41 -33.92 -6.01
C PRO A 105 12.98 -35.17 -5.35
N ASP A 106 14.01 -35.01 -4.51
CA ASP A 106 14.69 -36.09 -3.81
C ASP A 106 15.03 -35.65 -2.36
N SER A 107 15.33 -36.63 -1.50
CA SER A 107 15.61 -36.42 -0.09
C SER A 107 14.47 -35.65 0.60
N LYS A 108 13.37 -36.38 0.84
CA LYS A 108 12.24 -35.88 1.60
C LYS A 108 12.71 -35.39 2.99
N LEU A 109 12.25 -34.22 3.39
CA LEU A 109 12.50 -33.69 4.72
C LEU A 109 11.77 -34.53 5.78
N GLU A 110 12.37 -34.71 6.94
CA GLU A 110 11.72 -35.32 8.09
C GLU A 110 10.50 -34.52 8.54
N GLU A 111 10.65 -33.20 8.59
CA GLU A 111 9.59 -32.24 8.83
C GLU A 111 9.46 -31.27 7.63
N PRO A 112 8.26 -31.11 7.06
CA PRO A 112 8.04 -30.09 6.04
C PRO A 112 8.28 -28.68 6.55
N LEU A 113 8.74 -27.78 5.67
CA LEU A 113 8.92 -26.38 5.97
C LEU A 113 7.86 -25.56 5.23
N ILE A 114 7.31 -24.57 5.91
CA ILE A 114 6.38 -23.61 5.32
C ILE A 114 7.15 -22.39 4.87
N VAL A 115 6.93 -21.93 3.63
CA VAL A 115 7.39 -20.63 3.20
C VAL A 115 6.47 -19.59 3.88
N ARG A 116 7.02 -18.71 4.71
CA ARG A 116 6.27 -17.81 5.56
C ARG A 116 5.11 -17.09 4.84
N PRO A 117 3.86 -17.28 5.27
CA PRO A 117 2.73 -16.45 4.84
C PRO A 117 2.61 -15.18 5.68
N THR A 118 3.17 -15.21 6.88
CA THR A 118 3.34 -14.20 7.91
C THR A 118 4.35 -14.72 8.92
N SER A 119 4.91 -13.90 9.77
CA SER A 119 6.09 -14.29 10.58
C SER A 119 5.81 -14.42 12.09
N GLU A 120 4.55 -14.29 12.56
CA GLU A 120 4.23 -14.37 13.98
C GLU A 120 4.83 -15.60 14.66
N ALA A 121 4.68 -16.78 14.06
CA ALA A 121 5.13 -18.05 14.64
C ALA A 121 6.66 -18.12 14.84
N ILE A 122 7.45 -17.72 13.84
CA ILE A 122 8.92 -17.76 13.93
C ILE A 122 9.47 -16.63 14.81
N ILE A 123 8.80 -15.47 14.83
CA ILE A 123 9.17 -14.34 15.68
C ILE A 123 8.84 -14.64 17.13
N ALA A 124 7.67 -15.24 17.41
CA ALA A 124 7.29 -15.65 18.75
C ALA A 124 8.29 -16.67 19.36
N ASP A 125 8.80 -17.62 18.57
CA ASP A 125 9.87 -18.52 19.00
C ASP A 125 11.16 -17.74 19.38
N SER A 126 11.50 -16.71 18.62
CA SER A 126 12.66 -15.86 18.93
C SER A 126 12.42 -15.03 20.20
N PHE A 127 11.25 -14.41 20.33
CA PHE A 127 10.89 -13.62 21.50
C PHE A 127 10.87 -14.49 22.79
N SER A 128 10.44 -15.75 22.69
CA SER A 128 10.48 -16.68 23.84
C SER A 128 11.90 -16.92 24.38
N LYS A 129 12.92 -16.71 23.54
CA LYS A 129 14.34 -16.83 23.93
C LYS A 129 14.91 -15.50 24.39
N TRP A 130 14.49 -14.38 23.83
CA TRP A 130 15.01 -13.05 24.12
C TRP A 130 14.42 -12.45 25.38
N VAL A 131 13.12 -12.67 25.65
CA VAL A 131 12.38 -12.09 26.77
C VAL A 131 12.46 -13.04 27.97
N LYS A 132 13.16 -12.65 29.03
CA LYS A 132 13.32 -13.41 30.29
C LYS A 132 12.97 -12.57 31.51
N SER A 133 13.14 -11.27 31.45
CA SER A 133 12.95 -10.32 32.53
C SER A 133 12.18 -9.10 32.02
N TYR A 134 11.50 -8.41 32.93
CA TYR A 134 10.87 -7.10 32.57
C TYR A 134 11.85 -6.07 32.01
N ARG A 135 13.16 -6.27 32.19
CA ARG A 135 14.20 -5.39 31.64
C ARG A 135 14.47 -5.62 30.16
N ASP A 136 14.01 -6.75 29.62
CA ASP A 136 14.13 -7.09 28.21
C ASP A 136 12.95 -6.52 27.40
N LEU A 137 11.99 -5.87 28.06
CA LEU A 137 10.79 -5.27 27.46
C LEU A 137 10.84 -3.74 27.51
N PRO A 138 10.29 -3.04 26.50
CA PRO A 138 9.66 -3.62 25.32
C PRO A 138 10.68 -4.15 24.30
N VAL A 139 10.30 -5.19 23.53
CA VAL A 139 10.97 -5.58 22.30
C VAL A 139 10.23 -4.92 21.13
N LEU A 140 10.94 -4.12 20.34
CA LEU A 140 10.36 -3.35 19.24
C LEU A 140 11.12 -3.66 17.95
N VAL A 141 10.60 -4.55 17.10
CA VAL A 141 11.31 -4.96 15.88
C VAL A 141 10.44 -4.86 14.64
N ASN A 142 11.12 -4.65 13.53
CA ASN A 142 10.57 -4.54 12.20
C ASN A 142 11.37 -5.39 11.21
N GLN A 143 10.73 -5.96 10.19
CA GLN A 143 11.44 -6.51 9.05
C GLN A 143 10.82 -6.09 7.72
N TRP A 144 11.70 -5.85 6.75
CA TRP A 144 11.38 -5.71 5.33
C TRP A 144 11.67 -7.05 4.66
N ALA A 145 10.65 -7.69 4.12
CA ALA A 145 10.77 -9.06 3.63
C ALA A 145 9.76 -9.35 2.51
N ASN A 146 9.82 -10.56 1.99
CA ASN A 146 8.77 -11.15 1.17
C ASN A 146 7.97 -12.17 1.98
N VAL A 147 6.75 -12.42 1.56
CA VAL A 147 5.89 -13.52 2.03
C VAL A 147 5.22 -14.19 0.85
N VAL A 148 4.77 -15.44 1.06
CA VAL A 148 4.08 -16.23 0.04
C VAL A 148 2.72 -16.66 0.57
N ARG A 149 1.66 -16.26 -0.15
CA ARG A 149 0.27 -16.71 0.06
C ARG A 149 -0.26 -17.25 -1.26
N TRP A 150 -0.76 -18.47 -1.28
CA TRP A 150 -1.10 -19.20 -2.53
C TRP A 150 -2.39 -18.66 -3.17
N GLU A 151 -2.35 -17.39 -3.59
CA GLU A 151 -3.47 -16.67 -4.18
C GLU A 151 -3.96 -17.34 -5.48
N MET A 152 -5.27 -17.53 -5.59
CA MET A 152 -5.90 -18.18 -6.74
C MET A 152 -6.28 -17.21 -7.86
N ARG A 153 -6.45 -15.90 -7.55
CA ARG A 153 -6.84 -14.86 -8.51
C ARG A 153 -5.85 -13.70 -8.48
N PRO A 154 -4.63 -13.91 -8.96
CA PRO A 154 -3.57 -12.92 -8.84
C PRO A 154 -3.89 -11.64 -9.65
N ARG A 155 -3.52 -10.49 -9.08
CA ARG A 155 -3.52 -9.17 -9.72
C ARG A 155 -2.26 -8.44 -9.31
N LEU A 156 -1.52 -7.92 -10.27
CA LEU A 156 -0.26 -7.20 -10.03
C LEU A 156 -0.43 -6.14 -8.95
N PHE A 157 0.47 -6.10 -7.98
CA PHE A 157 0.49 -5.29 -6.76
C PHE A 157 -0.64 -5.54 -5.75
N LEU A 158 -1.85 -5.89 -6.17
CA LEU A 158 -3.01 -6.01 -5.28
C LEU A 158 -3.09 -7.35 -4.58
N ARG A 159 -2.91 -8.44 -5.34
CA ARG A 159 -2.92 -9.83 -4.87
C ARG A 159 -1.99 -10.65 -5.74
N THR A 160 -0.81 -11.00 -5.24
CA THR A 160 0.14 -11.91 -5.88
C THR A 160 0.55 -12.99 -4.90
N ARG A 161 1.00 -14.13 -5.40
CA ARG A 161 1.43 -15.24 -4.53
C ARG A 161 2.62 -14.89 -3.70
N GLU A 162 3.57 -14.18 -4.27
CA GLU A 162 4.68 -13.55 -3.56
C GLU A 162 4.53 -12.03 -3.63
N PHE A 163 4.79 -11.35 -2.53
CA PHE A 163 4.83 -9.90 -2.46
C PHE A 163 5.83 -9.43 -1.42
N LEU A 164 6.30 -8.19 -1.58
CA LEU A 164 7.14 -7.52 -0.61
C LEU A 164 6.25 -6.80 0.40
N TRP A 165 6.71 -6.77 1.63
CA TRP A 165 6.02 -6.09 2.70
C TRP A 165 6.95 -5.60 3.80
N GLN A 166 6.40 -4.85 4.70
CA GLN A 166 6.92 -4.53 6.00
C GLN A 166 6.01 -5.21 7.02
N GLU A 167 6.59 -5.82 8.01
CA GLU A 167 5.91 -6.30 9.20
C GLU A 167 6.68 -5.90 10.45
N GLY A 168 5.96 -5.37 11.43
CA GLY A 168 6.51 -5.08 12.74
C GLY A 168 5.91 -5.99 13.79
N HIS A 169 6.70 -6.34 14.79
CA HIS A 169 6.31 -7.20 15.88
C HIS A 169 6.90 -6.66 17.16
N THR A 170 6.08 -6.62 18.23
CA THR A 170 6.54 -6.09 19.50
C THR A 170 6.10 -6.98 20.67
N ALA A 171 6.81 -6.88 21.78
CA ALA A 171 6.42 -7.49 23.04
C ALA A 171 6.54 -6.47 24.18
N HIS A 172 5.55 -6.44 25.05
CA HIS A 172 5.39 -5.44 26.11
C HIS A 172 5.09 -6.11 27.47
N SER A 173 5.36 -5.39 28.56
CA SER A 173 5.08 -5.88 29.90
C SER A 173 3.61 -5.74 30.30
N THR A 174 2.87 -4.81 29.70
CA THR A 174 1.46 -4.55 30.04
C THR A 174 0.57 -4.49 28.80
N ALA A 175 -0.72 -4.77 28.99
CA ALA A 175 -1.72 -4.64 27.94
C ALA A 175 -1.80 -3.18 27.45
N GLN A 176 -1.71 -2.21 28.34
CA GLN A 176 -1.80 -0.81 28.02
C GLN A 176 -0.66 -0.39 27.05
N GLU A 177 0.59 -0.76 27.35
CA GLU A 177 1.74 -0.46 26.47
C GLU A 177 1.54 -1.06 25.07
N ALA A 178 1.06 -2.30 24.99
CA ALA A 178 0.83 -2.97 23.70
C ALA A 178 -0.34 -2.35 22.91
N GLU A 179 -1.42 -1.92 23.57
CA GLU A 179 -2.52 -1.21 22.92
C GLU A 179 -2.09 0.17 22.41
N GLU A 180 -1.32 0.92 23.20
CA GLU A 180 -0.77 2.20 22.82
C GLU A 180 0.15 2.05 21.59
N GLU A 181 0.98 1.01 21.57
CA GLU A 181 1.83 0.68 20.44
C GLU A 181 1.01 0.33 19.17
N THR A 182 -0.01 -0.49 19.33
CA THR A 182 -0.92 -0.86 18.22
C THR A 182 -1.55 0.38 17.58
N LYS A 183 -2.00 1.35 18.40
CA LYS A 183 -2.60 2.61 17.92
C LYS A 183 -1.56 3.55 17.33
N ARG A 184 -0.34 3.60 17.90
CA ARG A 184 0.79 4.38 17.37
C ARG A 184 1.15 3.94 15.95
N MET A 185 1.21 2.64 15.71
CA MET A 185 1.54 2.12 14.38
C MET A 185 0.38 2.24 13.39
N LEU A 186 -0.88 2.19 13.86
CA LEU A 186 -2.03 2.56 13.03
C LEU A 186 -1.93 4.02 12.54
N GLU A 187 -1.58 4.93 13.45
CA GLU A 187 -1.40 6.35 13.10
C GLU A 187 -0.23 6.54 12.12
N ALA A 188 0.89 5.83 12.32
CA ALA A 188 2.00 5.85 11.37
C ALA A 188 1.57 5.38 9.96
N TYR A 189 0.66 4.41 9.86
CA TYR A 189 0.09 3.99 8.58
C TYR A 189 -0.86 5.03 7.97
N ARG A 190 -1.64 5.72 8.79
CA ARG A 190 -2.47 6.84 8.32
C ARG A 190 -1.57 7.94 7.71
N GLU A 191 -0.55 8.37 8.45
CA GLU A 191 0.42 9.36 7.97
C GLU A 191 1.14 8.89 6.69
N LEU A 192 1.56 7.62 6.62
CA LEU A 192 2.14 7.05 5.40
C LEU A 192 1.19 7.19 4.21
N CYS A 193 -0.08 6.81 4.38
CA CYS A 193 -1.06 6.88 3.31
C CYS A 193 -1.36 8.35 2.91
N GLU A 194 -1.62 9.22 3.87
CA GLU A 194 -2.08 10.58 3.60
C GLU A 194 -0.93 11.51 3.20
N ASP A 195 0.15 11.55 3.98
CA ASP A 195 1.24 12.51 3.76
C ASP A 195 2.21 12.06 2.67
N THR A 196 2.46 10.74 2.58
CA THR A 196 3.46 10.19 1.66
C THR A 196 2.84 9.74 0.34
N LEU A 197 1.73 9.00 0.39
CA LEU A 197 1.06 8.47 -0.81
C LEU A 197 -0.02 9.42 -1.35
N ALA A 198 -0.32 10.52 -0.67
CA ALA A 198 -1.43 11.44 -0.97
C ALA A 198 -2.78 10.69 -1.07
N MET A 199 -2.94 9.60 -0.35
CA MET A 199 -4.08 8.70 -0.38
C MET A 199 -4.89 8.84 0.91
N PRO A 200 -6.04 9.52 0.92
CA PRO A 200 -6.87 9.72 2.09
C PRO A 200 -7.51 8.41 2.55
N VAL A 201 -7.44 8.13 3.83
CA VAL A 201 -7.91 6.88 4.43
C VAL A 201 -8.93 7.11 5.54
N LEU A 202 -9.69 6.07 5.88
CA LEU A 202 -10.49 5.97 7.09
C LEU A 202 -9.80 5.00 8.04
N THR A 203 -9.78 5.33 9.33
CA THR A 203 -9.23 4.47 10.38
C THR A 203 -10.34 3.95 11.28
N GLY A 204 -10.17 2.73 11.76
CA GLY A 204 -11.15 2.14 12.66
C GLY A 204 -10.76 0.73 13.11
N ARG A 205 -11.64 0.13 13.91
CA ARG A 205 -11.51 -1.24 14.40
C ARG A 205 -12.25 -2.21 13.48
N LYS A 206 -11.70 -3.39 13.27
CA LYS A 206 -12.40 -4.48 12.56
C LYS A 206 -13.50 -5.09 13.44
N PRO A 207 -14.63 -5.51 12.84
CA PRO A 207 -15.60 -6.33 13.53
C PRO A 207 -15.01 -7.70 13.87
N GLU A 208 -15.61 -8.43 14.81
CA GLU A 208 -15.08 -9.69 15.35
C GLU A 208 -14.72 -10.71 14.26
N HIS A 209 -15.58 -10.88 13.27
CA HIS A 209 -15.43 -11.84 12.18
C HIS A 209 -14.39 -11.45 11.11
N GLU A 210 -13.88 -10.22 11.15
CA GLU A 210 -12.84 -9.74 10.23
C GLU A 210 -11.50 -9.44 10.94
N LYS A 211 -11.39 -9.74 12.23
CA LYS A 211 -10.14 -9.61 12.98
C LYS A 211 -9.08 -10.58 12.44
N PHE A 212 -7.83 -10.21 12.62
CA PHE A 212 -6.71 -11.12 12.39
C PHE A 212 -6.86 -12.35 13.32
N PRO A 213 -6.73 -13.57 12.78
CA PRO A 213 -6.85 -14.78 13.60
C PRO A 213 -5.90 -14.75 14.82
N GLY A 214 -6.44 -14.93 15.99
CA GLY A 214 -5.69 -14.87 17.25
C GLY A 214 -5.48 -13.47 17.84
N ALA A 215 -5.87 -12.39 17.17
CA ALA A 215 -5.83 -11.06 17.76
C ALA A 215 -7.01 -10.79 18.69
N VAL A 216 -6.75 -10.04 19.76
CA VAL A 216 -7.79 -9.48 20.64
C VAL A 216 -8.51 -8.35 19.91
N ASP A 217 -7.74 -7.43 19.28
CA ASP A 217 -8.27 -6.38 18.44
C ASP A 217 -7.43 -6.21 17.17
N THR A 218 -8.10 -5.81 16.09
CA THR A 218 -7.47 -5.44 14.81
C THR A 218 -7.94 -4.06 14.40
N TYR A 219 -6.99 -3.17 14.18
CA TYR A 219 -7.22 -1.85 13.60
C TYR A 219 -6.77 -1.81 12.15
N CYS A 220 -7.39 -0.95 11.35
CA CYS A 220 -7.10 -0.87 9.91
C CYS A 220 -7.14 0.55 9.38
N VAL A 221 -6.44 0.76 8.28
CA VAL A 221 -6.57 1.91 7.40
C VAL A 221 -7.21 1.47 6.09
N GLU A 222 -8.32 2.12 5.72
CA GLU A 222 -9.15 1.77 4.56
C GLU A 222 -9.20 2.93 3.58
N ALA A 223 -8.78 2.69 2.34
CA ALA A 223 -8.82 3.68 1.27
C ALA A 223 -10.00 3.44 0.34
N MET A 224 -10.60 4.52 -0.19
CA MET A 224 -11.59 4.45 -1.26
C MET A 224 -10.91 4.63 -2.61
N MET A 225 -11.07 3.66 -3.49
CA MET A 225 -10.55 3.71 -4.85
C MET A 225 -11.48 4.51 -5.78
N GLN A 226 -11.02 4.85 -6.97
CA GLN A 226 -11.80 5.66 -7.92
C GLN A 226 -13.08 4.96 -8.41
N ASP A 227 -13.15 3.64 -8.31
CA ASP A 227 -14.35 2.86 -8.62
C ASP A 227 -15.27 2.68 -7.39
N GLY A 228 -15.01 3.38 -6.30
CA GLY A 228 -15.81 3.36 -5.07
C GLY A 228 -15.62 2.11 -4.21
N LYS A 229 -14.74 1.18 -4.56
CA LYS A 229 -14.43 0.03 -3.72
C LYS A 229 -13.39 0.35 -2.68
N ALA A 230 -13.41 -0.42 -1.58
CA ALA A 230 -12.46 -0.31 -0.50
C ALA A 230 -11.18 -1.10 -0.78
N LEU A 231 -10.05 -0.52 -0.41
CA LEU A 231 -8.75 -1.18 -0.33
C LEU A 231 -8.23 -1.08 1.11
N GLN A 232 -8.02 -2.22 1.75
CA GLN A 232 -7.30 -2.27 3.02
C GLN A 232 -5.83 -1.95 2.76
N ALA A 233 -5.39 -0.78 3.23
CA ALA A 233 -4.05 -0.26 3.01
C ALA A 233 -3.03 -0.75 4.05
N GLY A 234 -3.48 -1.03 5.28
CA GLY A 234 -2.64 -1.58 6.34
C GLY A 234 -3.46 -2.00 7.55
N THR A 235 -2.86 -2.81 8.43
CA THR A 235 -3.48 -3.28 9.67
C THR A 235 -2.49 -3.25 10.82
N SER A 236 -3.00 -3.03 12.02
CA SER A 236 -2.27 -3.10 13.27
C SER A 236 -3.08 -3.93 14.27
N HIS A 237 -2.44 -4.95 14.87
CA HIS A 237 -3.09 -5.98 15.66
C HIS A 237 -2.61 -5.92 17.10
N PHE A 238 -3.53 -5.78 18.04
CA PHE A 238 -3.30 -6.10 19.43
C PHE A 238 -3.54 -7.60 19.63
N LEU A 239 -2.46 -8.36 19.81
CA LEU A 239 -2.51 -9.82 19.94
C LEU A 239 -2.79 -10.28 21.38
N GLY A 240 -2.76 -9.35 22.34
CA GLY A 240 -2.88 -9.67 23.76
C GLY A 240 -1.79 -10.64 24.19
N GLN A 241 -2.16 -11.70 24.91
CA GLN A 241 -1.26 -12.76 25.36
C GLN A 241 -1.41 -14.08 24.56
N ASN A 242 -2.22 -14.11 23.51
CA ASN A 242 -2.56 -15.35 22.81
C ASN A 242 -1.32 -16.03 22.22
N PHE A 243 -0.54 -15.29 21.41
CA PHE A 243 0.72 -15.78 20.84
C PHE A 243 1.80 -15.95 21.91
N ALA A 244 1.83 -15.11 22.93
CA ALA A 244 2.79 -15.23 24.03
C ALA A 244 2.58 -16.52 24.85
N LYS A 245 1.35 -16.93 25.08
CA LYS A 245 1.03 -18.20 25.75
C LYS A 245 1.38 -19.40 24.89
N SER A 246 1.04 -19.40 23.60
CA SER A 246 1.32 -20.54 22.71
C SER A 246 2.83 -20.75 22.49
N ALA A 247 3.61 -19.66 22.39
CA ALA A 247 5.06 -19.70 22.21
C ALA A 247 5.87 -19.60 23.51
N ASN A 248 5.20 -19.51 24.69
CA ASN A 248 5.82 -19.34 25.99
C ASN A 248 6.74 -18.10 26.10
N ILE A 249 6.27 -16.95 25.61
CA ILE A 249 6.98 -15.67 25.81
C ILE A 249 6.66 -15.16 27.22
N SER A 250 7.44 -15.62 28.20
CA SER A 250 7.26 -15.29 29.61
C SER A 250 8.46 -14.56 30.16
N PHE A 251 8.23 -13.69 31.14
CA PHE A 251 9.26 -12.90 31.80
C PHE A 251 9.05 -12.85 33.32
N ILE A 252 10.11 -12.61 34.08
CA ILE A 252 10.03 -12.34 35.50
C ILE A 252 9.79 -10.84 35.71
N ASN A 253 8.67 -10.50 36.34
CA ASN A 253 8.29 -9.13 36.63
C ASN A 253 9.09 -8.54 37.85
N LYS A 254 8.83 -7.27 38.20
CA LYS A 254 9.49 -6.56 39.32
C LYS A 254 9.22 -7.19 40.66
N GLN A 255 8.14 -7.97 40.81
CA GLN A 255 7.75 -8.69 42.02
C GLN A 255 8.29 -10.12 42.05
N ASN A 256 9.19 -10.48 41.15
CA ASN A 256 9.76 -11.82 40.99
C ASN A 256 8.73 -12.91 40.68
N GLN A 257 7.66 -12.54 39.91
CA GLN A 257 6.63 -13.46 39.47
C GLN A 257 6.76 -13.65 37.94
N SER A 258 6.40 -14.85 37.47
CA SER A 258 6.37 -15.14 36.03
C SER A 258 5.07 -14.64 35.40
N GLU A 259 5.17 -13.86 34.33
CA GLU A 259 4.06 -13.34 33.55
C GLU A 259 4.29 -13.56 32.06
N TYR A 260 3.20 -13.65 31.28
CA TYR A 260 3.29 -13.64 29.79
C TYR A 260 3.30 -12.22 29.29
N ALA A 261 4.13 -11.98 28.27
CA ALA A 261 4.18 -10.69 27.57
C ALA A 261 2.87 -10.42 26.78
N TYR A 262 2.61 -9.15 26.52
CA TYR A 262 1.59 -8.71 25.56
C TYR A 262 2.27 -8.40 24.22
N THR A 263 1.72 -8.90 23.13
CA THR A 263 2.34 -8.77 21.81
C THR A 263 1.47 -7.99 20.82
N THR A 264 2.12 -7.39 19.84
CA THR A 264 1.47 -6.74 18.71
C THR A 264 2.11 -7.20 17.40
N SER A 265 1.34 -7.10 16.30
CA SER A 265 1.89 -7.19 14.95
C SER A 265 1.20 -6.17 14.03
N TRP A 266 1.91 -5.67 13.03
CA TRP A 266 1.40 -4.65 12.13
C TRP A 266 2.13 -4.72 10.79
N GLY A 267 1.42 -4.44 9.67
CA GLY A 267 1.99 -4.65 8.34
C GLY A 267 1.34 -3.86 7.21
N VAL A 268 2.19 -3.52 6.21
CA VAL A 268 1.82 -2.98 4.90
C VAL A 268 2.64 -3.65 3.80
N SER A 269 2.13 -3.66 2.58
CA SER A 269 2.77 -4.38 1.47
C SER A 269 2.83 -3.53 0.20
N THR A 270 3.43 -4.10 -0.84
CA THR A 270 3.38 -3.55 -2.21
C THR A 270 1.97 -3.30 -2.74
N ARG A 271 0.91 -3.75 -2.02
CA ARG A 271 -0.48 -3.36 -2.29
C ARG A 271 -0.68 -1.83 -2.25
N LEU A 272 0.11 -1.10 -1.46
CA LEU A 272 0.09 0.36 -1.43
C LEU A 272 0.34 0.97 -2.81
N ILE A 273 1.21 0.37 -3.64
CA ILE A 273 1.43 0.82 -5.03
C ILE A 273 0.14 0.68 -5.84
N GLY A 274 -0.57 -0.45 -5.70
CA GLY A 274 -1.90 -0.63 -6.30
C GLY A 274 -2.90 0.43 -5.83
N GLY A 275 -2.87 0.77 -4.55
CA GLY A 275 -3.66 1.86 -3.96
C GLY A 275 -3.34 3.21 -4.61
N VAL A 276 -2.06 3.56 -4.78
CA VAL A 276 -1.62 4.80 -5.43
C VAL A 276 -2.12 4.87 -6.89
N ILE A 277 -2.01 3.75 -7.65
CA ILE A 277 -2.55 3.67 -9.02
C ILE A 277 -4.04 3.95 -9.01
N MET A 278 -4.80 3.24 -8.18
CA MET A 278 -6.26 3.34 -8.14
C MET A 278 -6.77 4.65 -7.53
N THR A 279 -5.92 5.40 -6.82
CA THR A 279 -6.27 6.71 -6.28
C THR A 279 -5.97 7.83 -7.26
N HIS A 280 -4.84 7.78 -7.99
CA HIS A 280 -4.31 8.94 -8.70
C HIS A 280 -4.21 8.79 -10.20
N ALA A 281 -4.03 7.57 -10.74
CA ALA A 281 -3.86 7.38 -12.18
C ALA A 281 -5.09 7.83 -12.97
N ASP A 282 -4.85 8.23 -14.22
CA ASP A 282 -5.87 8.67 -15.16
C ASP A 282 -5.79 7.90 -16.50
N ASP A 283 -6.51 8.33 -17.51
CA ASP A 283 -6.53 7.68 -18.82
C ASP A 283 -5.28 8.00 -19.67
N GLU A 284 -4.35 8.81 -19.16
CA GLU A 284 -3.03 9.06 -19.75
C GLU A 284 -1.92 8.21 -19.11
N GLY A 285 -2.22 7.52 -18.01
CA GLY A 285 -1.31 6.63 -17.28
C GLY A 285 -1.21 6.91 -15.80
N MET A 286 -0.07 6.53 -15.22
CA MET A 286 0.22 6.75 -13.80
C MET A 286 0.34 8.24 -13.47
N VAL A 287 -0.04 8.61 -12.25
CA VAL A 287 0.26 9.92 -11.63
C VAL A 287 0.92 9.63 -10.28
N VAL A 288 2.21 9.90 -10.18
CA VAL A 288 2.97 9.54 -8.98
C VAL A 288 3.08 10.74 -8.05
N PRO A 289 2.67 10.62 -6.78
CA PRO A 289 2.92 11.64 -5.77
C PRO A 289 4.41 12.00 -5.70
N PRO A 290 4.78 13.28 -5.72
CA PRO A 290 6.20 13.69 -5.75
C PRO A 290 7.06 13.08 -4.66
N ARG A 291 6.50 12.83 -3.48
CA ARG A 291 7.24 12.26 -2.35
C ARG A 291 7.76 10.84 -2.62
N ILE A 292 7.02 10.04 -3.38
CA ILE A 292 7.41 8.67 -3.74
C ILE A 292 7.86 8.50 -5.19
N ALA A 293 7.90 9.57 -5.99
CA ALA A 293 8.38 9.49 -7.37
C ALA A 293 9.88 9.14 -7.39
N PRO A 294 10.32 8.07 -8.08
CA PRO A 294 11.74 7.76 -8.23
C PRO A 294 12.53 8.92 -8.81
N TYR A 295 11.92 9.67 -9.73
CA TYR A 295 12.40 10.94 -10.24
C TYR A 295 11.28 11.98 -10.17
N GLN A 296 11.54 13.11 -9.49
CA GLN A 296 10.60 14.19 -9.32
C GLN A 296 10.61 15.15 -10.52
N VAL A 297 11.77 15.29 -11.14
CA VAL A 297 11.99 16.08 -12.36
C VAL A 297 12.68 15.22 -13.40
N VAL A 298 12.09 15.16 -14.59
CA VAL A 298 12.71 14.51 -15.75
C VAL A 298 13.06 15.58 -16.77
N ILE A 299 14.31 15.57 -17.25
CA ILE A 299 14.81 16.51 -18.27
C ILE A 299 14.98 15.75 -19.58
N ILE A 300 14.33 16.25 -20.63
CA ILE A 300 14.37 15.71 -21.99
C ILE A 300 15.09 16.71 -22.89
N PRO A 301 16.30 16.41 -23.38
CA PRO A 301 16.95 17.22 -24.39
C PRO A 301 16.18 17.19 -25.72
N VAL A 302 15.97 18.36 -26.33
CA VAL A 302 15.32 18.51 -27.66
C VAL A 302 16.37 18.98 -28.64
N ILE A 303 17.15 18.02 -29.15
CA ILE A 303 18.25 18.27 -30.12
C ILE A 303 17.69 18.13 -31.53
N LYS A 304 17.59 19.24 -32.24
CA LYS A 304 17.13 19.28 -33.68
C LYS A 304 18.27 19.23 -34.67
N LYS A 305 19.42 19.77 -34.26
CA LYS A 305 20.65 19.83 -35.06
C LYS A 305 21.81 19.35 -34.20
N PRO A 306 22.71 18.51 -34.74
CA PRO A 306 23.86 18.01 -33.99
C PRO A 306 24.76 19.12 -33.40
N GLU A 307 24.91 20.24 -34.13
CA GLU A 307 25.72 21.37 -33.68
C GLU A 307 25.18 22.08 -32.44
N ASP A 308 23.94 21.88 -32.08
CA ASP A 308 23.31 22.47 -30.87
C ASP A 308 23.47 21.61 -29.62
N GLU A 309 23.90 20.34 -29.76
CA GLU A 309 23.92 19.36 -28.67
C GLU A 309 24.77 19.79 -27.50
N ASP A 310 26.02 20.20 -27.74
CA ASP A 310 26.95 20.59 -26.68
C ASP A 310 26.42 21.77 -25.87
N ALA A 311 25.82 22.77 -26.52
CA ALA A 311 25.27 23.94 -25.85
C ALA A 311 24.05 23.58 -25.00
N ILE A 312 23.13 22.75 -25.53
CA ILE A 312 21.95 22.26 -24.79
C ILE A 312 22.39 21.43 -23.60
N MET A 313 23.34 20.52 -23.77
CA MET A 313 23.81 19.64 -22.71
C MET A 313 24.57 20.41 -21.62
N ALA A 314 25.35 21.43 -21.97
CA ALA A 314 26.00 22.33 -21.01
C ALA A 314 24.96 23.05 -20.16
N TYR A 315 23.92 23.63 -20.78
CA TYR A 315 22.83 24.29 -20.09
C TYR A 315 22.05 23.36 -19.16
N ILE A 316 21.72 22.15 -19.61
CA ILE A 316 21.05 21.14 -18.76
C ILE A 316 21.92 20.75 -17.56
N LYS A 317 23.23 20.63 -17.73
CA LYS A 317 24.17 20.30 -16.65
C LYS A 317 24.19 21.36 -15.56
N GLU A 318 24.05 22.64 -15.93
CA GLU A 318 23.94 23.72 -14.95
C GLU A 318 22.61 23.60 -14.17
N ILE A 319 21.47 23.37 -14.85
CA ILE A 319 20.18 23.15 -14.19
C ILE A 319 20.27 21.97 -13.21
N GLN A 320 20.87 20.85 -13.62
CA GLN A 320 21.04 19.71 -12.72
C GLN A 320 21.89 20.03 -11.48
N LYS A 321 22.94 20.85 -11.65
CA LYS A 321 23.81 21.30 -10.54
C LYS A 321 23.01 22.14 -9.53
N ASP A 322 22.19 23.07 -10.02
CA ASP A 322 21.40 23.94 -9.13
C ASP A 322 20.25 23.20 -8.46
N LEU A 323 19.64 22.25 -9.15
CA LEU A 323 18.65 21.35 -8.56
C LEU A 323 19.23 20.43 -7.48
N ALA A 324 20.49 20.01 -7.60
CA ALA A 324 21.12 19.07 -6.65
C ALA A 324 21.18 19.60 -5.20
N CYS A 325 21.05 20.92 -5.00
CA CYS A 325 21.00 21.55 -3.69
C CYS A 325 19.59 21.72 -3.12
N LYS A 326 18.54 21.36 -3.87
CA LYS A 326 17.14 21.48 -3.48
C LYS A 326 16.68 20.27 -2.67
N THR A 327 15.86 20.52 -1.65
CA THR A 327 15.42 19.50 -0.70
C THR A 327 13.91 19.53 -0.47
N PRO A 328 13.09 19.20 -1.51
CA PRO A 328 11.64 19.05 -1.30
C PRO A 328 11.39 17.93 -0.27
N PHE A 329 10.45 18.16 0.63
CA PHE A 329 10.13 17.21 1.72
C PHE A 329 11.32 16.87 2.65
N GLY A 330 12.36 17.75 2.72
CA GLY A 330 13.57 17.50 3.51
C GLY A 330 14.61 16.56 2.84
N GLU A 331 14.32 16.00 1.68
CA GLU A 331 15.20 15.08 0.95
C GLU A 331 15.75 15.72 -0.33
N LYS A 332 16.93 15.27 -0.77
CA LYS A 332 17.50 15.73 -2.04
C LYS A 332 16.55 15.46 -3.20
N ILE A 333 16.36 16.47 -4.05
CA ILE A 333 15.54 16.33 -5.25
C ILE A 333 16.10 15.24 -6.19
N ARG A 334 15.22 14.44 -6.75
CA ARG A 334 15.56 13.33 -7.65
C ARG A 334 15.32 13.74 -9.10
N VAL A 335 16.42 13.93 -9.83
CA VAL A 335 16.40 14.42 -11.22
C VAL A 335 16.91 13.35 -12.17
N LYS A 336 16.19 13.11 -13.27
CA LYS A 336 16.58 12.23 -14.38
C LYS A 336 16.84 13.03 -15.64
N LEU A 337 18.01 12.87 -16.22
CA LEU A 337 18.30 13.31 -17.58
C LEU A 337 18.12 12.11 -18.54
N ASP A 338 17.17 12.21 -19.47
CA ASP A 338 16.91 11.17 -20.47
C ASP A 338 17.72 11.39 -21.74
N LYS A 339 18.91 10.74 -21.79
CA LYS A 339 19.85 10.79 -22.91
C LYS A 339 19.64 9.71 -23.98
N ARG A 340 18.59 8.87 -23.83
CA ARG A 340 18.36 7.78 -24.80
C ARG A 340 18.20 8.34 -26.21
N ASP A 341 18.69 7.59 -27.20
CA ASP A 341 18.51 7.93 -28.61
C ASP A 341 17.07 7.55 -29.07
N ARG A 342 16.14 8.45 -28.77
CA ARG A 342 14.71 8.36 -29.13
C ARG A 342 14.15 9.76 -29.32
N ALA A 343 13.08 9.88 -30.12
CA ALA A 343 12.40 11.15 -30.31
C ALA A 343 11.92 11.76 -28.99
N SER A 344 12.08 13.06 -28.79
CA SER A 344 11.67 13.77 -27.57
C SER A 344 10.19 13.59 -27.25
N VAL A 345 9.33 13.51 -28.26
CA VAL A 345 7.89 13.26 -28.13
C VAL A 345 7.62 11.89 -27.53
N ASP A 346 8.36 10.85 -27.96
CA ASP A 346 8.20 9.49 -27.41
C ASP A 346 8.66 9.42 -25.97
N LYS A 347 9.79 10.07 -25.64
CA LYS A 347 10.27 10.20 -24.25
C LYS A 347 9.24 10.92 -23.37
N PHE A 348 8.68 12.02 -23.86
CA PHE A 348 7.66 12.78 -23.14
C PHE A 348 6.44 11.90 -22.79
N TRP A 349 5.89 11.16 -23.75
CA TRP A 349 4.75 10.29 -23.51
C TRP A 349 5.09 9.09 -22.62
N GLU A 350 6.28 8.55 -22.73
CA GLU A 350 6.74 7.49 -21.83
C GLU A 350 6.79 7.98 -20.36
N TRP A 351 7.41 9.15 -20.12
CA TRP A 351 7.47 9.72 -18.77
C TRP A 351 6.11 10.21 -18.26
N THR A 352 5.23 10.62 -19.15
CA THR A 352 3.83 10.93 -18.82
C THR A 352 3.11 9.69 -18.32
N ARG A 353 3.22 8.55 -19.05
CA ARG A 353 2.62 7.28 -18.63
C ARG A 353 3.20 6.76 -17.33
N LYS A 354 4.48 6.94 -17.09
CA LYS A 354 5.16 6.65 -15.83
C LYS A 354 4.73 7.56 -14.70
N GLY A 355 4.10 8.69 -15.01
CA GLY A 355 3.57 9.61 -14.00
C GLY A 355 4.62 10.51 -13.36
N ALA A 356 5.71 10.84 -14.08
CA ALA A 356 6.73 11.76 -13.59
C ALA A 356 6.11 13.13 -13.24
N PRO A 357 6.25 13.66 -12.01
CA PRO A 357 5.55 14.87 -11.57
C PRO A 357 5.82 16.09 -12.41
N VAL A 358 7.08 16.30 -12.78
CA VAL A 358 7.54 17.45 -13.59
C VAL A 358 8.43 16.95 -14.72
N ILE A 359 8.12 17.38 -15.93
CA ILE A 359 8.94 17.10 -17.15
C ILE A 359 9.40 18.42 -17.74
N LEU A 360 10.70 18.54 -17.98
CA LEU A 360 11.32 19.64 -18.70
C LEU A 360 11.70 19.19 -20.11
N GLU A 361 11.30 19.94 -21.12
CA GLU A 361 11.83 19.81 -22.49
C GLU A 361 12.74 21.00 -22.75
N ILE A 362 14.02 20.75 -22.98
CA ILE A 362 15.05 21.78 -23.13
C ILE A 362 15.65 21.70 -24.52
N GLY A 363 15.40 22.71 -25.35
CA GLY A 363 15.98 22.88 -26.66
C GLY A 363 16.89 24.10 -26.77
N LYS A 364 17.39 24.37 -27.98
CA LYS A 364 18.30 25.49 -28.24
C LYS A 364 17.71 26.85 -27.87
N ARG A 365 16.41 27.07 -28.14
CA ARG A 365 15.72 28.32 -27.78
C ARG A 365 15.63 28.55 -26.28
N ASP A 366 15.46 27.47 -25.54
CA ASP A 366 15.36 27.53 -24.07
C ASP A 366 16.74 27.86 -23.51
N ALA A 367 17.80 27.22 -24.00
CA ALA A 367 19.17 27.48 -23.59
C ALA A 367 19.61 28.90 -23.89
N ASP A 368 19.35 29.40 -25.13
CA ASP A 368 19.71 30.76 -25.58
C ASP A 368 18.92 31.84 -24.78
N GLY A 369 17.66 31.55 -24.45
CA GLY A 369 16.79 32.47 -23.73
C GLY A 369 16.90 32.35 -22.19
N ASN A 370 17.74 31.46 -21.68
CA ASN A 370 17.84 31.13 -20.25
C ASN A 370 16.47 30.77 -19.63
N ASN A 371 15.67 29.97 -20.36
CA ASN A 371 14.35 29.54 -19.99
C ASN A 371 14.28 28.01 -19.84
N VAL A 372 13.18 27.54 -19.26
CA VAL A 372 12.81 26.13 -19.21
C VAL A 372 11.36 25.96 -19.68
N MET A 373 11.09 24.98 -20.54
CA MET A 373 9.74 24.57 -20.86
C MET A 373 9.35 23.43 -19.91
N LEU A 374 8.39 23.71 -19.02
CA LEU A 374 7.95 22.82 -17.95
C LEU A 374 6.56 22.28 -18.23
N LYS A 375 6.34 21.00 -17.92
CA LYS A 375 5.02 20.36 -17.91
C LYS A 375 4.80 19.67 -16.58
N GLU A 376 3.63 19.94 -15.96
CA GLU A 376 3.18 19.27 -14.74
C GLU A 376 2.23 18.13 -15.08
N ARG A 377 2.50 16.93 -14.55
CA ARG A 377 1.71 15.73 -14.85
C ARG A 377 0.24 15.87 -14.43
N ILE A 378 -0.03 16.46 -13.27
CA ILE A 378 -1.40 16.62 -12.74
C ILE A 378 -2.24 17.66 -13.50
N LYS A 379 -1.60 18.50 -14.30
CA LYS A 379 -2.25 19.54 -15.13
C LYS A 379 -2.16 19.27 -16.63
N LEU A 380 -1.86 18.03 -17.00
CA LEU A 380 -1.77 17.65 -18.40
C LEU A 380 -3.08 17.92 -19.12
N GLY A 381 -3.00 18.57 -20.31
CA GLY A 381 -4.17 18.94 -21.11
C GLY A 381 -4.85 20.25 -20.69
N THR A 382 -4.43 20.90 -19.60
CA THR A 382 -4.89 22.23 -19.23
C THR A 382 -3.93 23.33 -19.74
N PRO A 383 -4.38 24.59 -19.86
CA PRO A 383 -3.50 25.71 -20.22
C PRO A 383 -2.31 25.88 -19.25
N GLU A 384 -2.52 25.64 -17.96
CA GLU A 384 -1.52 25.76 -16.90
C GLU A 384 -0.53 24.59 -16.89
N GLY A 385 -0.85 23.50 -17.59
CA GLY A 385 -0.04 22.28 -17.64
C GLY A 385 1.27 22.44 -18.41
N LYS A 386 1.39 23.48 -19.26
CA LYS A 386 2.60 23.82 -20.01
C LYS A 386 3.01 25.26 -19.73
N GLN A 387 4.18 25.45 -19.19
CA GLN A 387 4.71 26.78 -18.81
C GLN A 387 6.11 26.99 -19.39
N ILE A 388 6.41 28.21 -19.77
CA ILE A 388 7.78 28.67 -20.06
C ILE A 388 8.15 29.62 -18.93
N LEU A 389 9.18 29.27 -18.18
CA LEU A 389 9.67 30.06 -17.03
C LEU A 389 11.12 30.45 -17.27
N SER A 390 11.56 31.56 -16.67
CA SER A 390 12.99 31.79 -16.55
C SER A 390 13.62 30.64 -15.74
N ARG A 391 14.87 30.29 -16.03
CA ARG A 391 15.60 29.27 -15.26
C ARG A 391 15.62 29.62 -13.77
N SER A 392 15.90 30.90 -13.45
CA SER A 392 15.94 31.38 -12.05
C SER A 392 14.61 31.20 -11.32
N ASP A 393 13.47 31.51 -11.96
CA ASP A 393 12.15 31.34 -11.34
C ASP A 393 11.81 29.86 -11.15
N PHE A 394 12.16 29.02 -12.13
CA PHE A 394 11.99 27.57 -11.99
C PHE A 394 12.82 26.99 -10.84
N GLU A 395 14.10 27.33 -10.76
CA GLU A 395 15.00 26.85 -9.72
C GLU A 395 14.62 27.38 -8.32
N ALA A 396 14.14 28.59 -8.24
CA ALA A 396 13.63 29.14 -6.99
C ALA A 396 12.35 28.46 -6.53
N GLY A 397 11.40 28.17 -7.43
CA GLY A 397 10.07 27.70 -7.13
C GLY A 397 9.87 26.18 -7.14
N ILE A 398 10.88 25.37 -7.49
CA ILE A 398 10.67 23.91 -7.71
C ILE A 398 10.28 23.15 -6.44
N VAL A 399 10.82 23.51 -5.28
CA VAL A 399 10.50 22.86 -4.00
C VAL A 399 9.03 23.09 -3.67
N GLU A 400 8.60 24.34 -3.64
CA GLU A 400 7.20 24.72 -3.37
C GLU A 400 6.25 24.09 -4.40
N ARG A 401 6.66 23.98 -5.67
CA ARG A 401 5.88 23.35 -6.72
C ARG A 401 5.63 21.87 -6.45
N LEU A 402 6.65 21.11 -6.06
CA LEU A 402 6.52 19.68 -5.75
C LEU A 402 5.64 19.46 -4.51
N GLU A 403 5.80 20.29 -3.48
CA GLU A 403 4.98 20.24 -2.27
C GLU A 403 3.51 20.60 -2.55
N ARG A 404 3.27 21.60 -3.41
CA ARG A 404 1.94 21.97 -3.89
C ARG A 404 1.30 20.83 -4.68
N ILE A 405 2.03 20.18 -5.61
CA ILE A 405 1.54 19.02 -6.37
C ILE A 405 1.10 17.91 -5.42
N GLN A 406 1.93 17.57 -4.42
CA GLN A 406 1.60 16.57 -3.40
C GLN A 406 0.28 16.90 -2.69
N LYS A 407 0.13 18.13 -2.24
CA LYS A 407 -1.07 18.62 -1.55
C LYS A 407 -2.30 18.61 -2.45
N GLU A 408 -2.21 19.11 -3.68
CA GLU A 408 -3.32 19.12 -4.64
C GLU A 408 -3.82 17.71 -4.94
N MET A 409 -2.91 16.72 -5.05
CA MET A 409 -3.25 15.31 -5.24
C MET A 409 -4.03 14.75 -4.05
N PHE A 410 -3.58 15.05 -2.83
CA PHE A 410 -4.28 14.63 -1.61
C PHE A 410 -5.67 15.25 -1.50
N GLU A 411 -5.79 16.56 -1.67
CA GLU A 411 -7.06 17.28 -1.56
C GLU A 411 -8.08 16.82 -2.62
N ALA A 412 -7.63 16.58 -3.84
CA ALA A 412 -8.50 16.04 -4.90
C ALA A 412 -9.01 14.63 -4.58
N ALA A 413 -8.15 13.77 -4.05
CA ALA A 413 -8.52 12.42 -3.63
C ALA A 413 -9.45 12.44 -2.41
N LYS A 414 -9.18 13.33 -1.44
CA LYS A 414 -9.99 13.54 -0.23
C LYS A 414 -11.40 14.04 -0.58
N ALA A 415 -11.48 15.06 -1.43
CA ALA A 415 -12.77 15.60 -1.88
C ALA A 415 -13.61 14.52 -2.59
N ARG A 416 -12.98 13.68 -3.43
CA ARG A 416 -13.66 12.55 -4.08
C ARG A 416 -14.14 11.52 -3.06
N ARG A 417 -13.32 11.12 -2.09
CA ARG A 417 -13.71 10.19 -1.02
C ARG A 417 -14.90 10.73 -0.23
N ASP A 418 -14.79 11.96 0.25
CA ASP A 418 -15.79 12.57 1.14
C ASP A 418 -17.14 12.76 0.43
N ALA A 419 -17.13 13.07 -0.87
CA ALA A 419 -18.34 13.14 -1.69
C ALA A 419 -18.99 11.77 -1.97
N ASN A 420 -18.27 10.67 -1.75
CA ASN A 420 -18.72 9.30 -2.01
C ASN A 420 -18.88 8.46 -0.73
N ILE A 421 -19.08 9.09 0.42
CA ILE A 421 -19.52 8.43 1.65
C ILE A 421 -21.01 8.77 1.86
N ARG A 422 -21.86 7.77 1.66
CA ARG A 422 -23.33 7.91 1.79
C ARG A 422 -23.73 7.79 3.25
N THR A 423 -24.37 8.81 3.79
CA THR A 423 -24.95 8.83 5.15
C THR A 423 -26.49 8.94 5.14
N ASP A 424 -27.05 9.11 3.97
CA ASP A 424 -28.49 9.27 3.72
C ASP A 424 -29.23 7.93 3.61
N ILE A 425 -28.51 6.81 3.54
CA ILE A 425 -29.07 5.45 3.50
C ILE A 425 -29.31 5.00 4.94
N THR A 426 -30.57 5.11 5.41
CA THR A 426 -30.94 4.89 6.80
C THR A 426 -31.93 3.74 7.02
N THR A 427 -32.39 3.07 5.95
CA THR A 427 -33.30 1.92 6.02
C THR A 427 -32.72 0.68 5.36
N GLN A 428 -33.18 -0.51 5.76
CA GLN A 428 -32.76 -1.78 5.16
C GLN A 428 -33.12 -1.85 3.66
N GLU A 429 -34.29 -1.39 3.29
CA GLU A 429 -34.78 -1.43 1.91
C GLU A 429 -33.88 -0.57 1.01
N ALA A 430 -33.58 0.67 1.44
CA ALA A 430 -32.69 1.57 0.70
C ALA A 430 -31.27 1.00 0.61
N PHE A 431 -30.79 0.38 1.69
CA PHE A 431 -29.46 -0.25 1.73
C PHE A 431 -29.35 -1.43 0.76
N ARG A 432 -30.33 -2.32 0.75
CA ARG A 432 -30.38 -3.45 -0.18
C ARG A 432 -30.47 -2.99 -1.62
N ALA A 433 -31.41 -2.10 -1.92
CA ALA A 433 -31.59 -1.55 -3.26
C ALA A 433 -30.32 -0.88 -3.78
N TYR A 434 -29.62 -0.13 -2.93
CA TYR A 434 -28.37 0.52 -3.31
C TYR A 434 -27.28 -0.50 -3.69
N PHE A 435 -27.06 -1.53 -2.88
CA PHE A 435 -26.01 -2.51 -3.17
C PHE A 435 -26.42 -3.50 -4.28
N GLU A 436 -27.69 -3.78 -4.49
CA GLU A 436 -28.17 -4.51 -5.67
C GLU A 436 -27.87 -3.72 -6.95
N GLN A 437 -28.26 -2.45 -7.00
CA GLN A 437 -27.95 -1.57 -8.13
C GLN A 437 -26.43 -1.38 -8.34
N SER A 438 -25.65 -1.40 -7.29
CA SER A 438 -24.17 -1.31 -7.40
C SER A 438 -23.54 -2.51 -8.12
N ASN A 439 -24.20 -3.70 -8.16
CA ASN A 439 -23.75 -4.82 -8.97
C ASN A 439 -23.89 -4.50 -10.46
N GLU A 440 -25.03 -3.93 -10.87
CA GLU A 440 -25.26 -3.52 -12.26
C GLU A 440 -24.21 -2.48 -12.69
N TRP A 441 -23.93 -1.48 -11.85
CA TRP A 441 -22.91 -0.46 -12.14
C TRP A 441 -21.49 -1.06 -12.31
N ILE A 442 -21.15 -2.11 -11.56
CA ILE A 442 -19.87 -2.79 -11.68
C ILE A 442 -19.82 -3.62 -12.97
N GLU A 443 -20.91 -4.32 -13.31
CA GLU A 443 -21.03 -5.14 -14.51
C GLU A 443 -21.01 -4.28 -15.78
N ASP A 444 -21.71 -3.15 -15.76
CA ASP A 444 -21.80 -2.21 -16.89
C ASP A 444 -20.57 -1.27 -17.02
N GLY A 445 -19.56 -1.39 -16.14
CA GLY A 445 -18.39 -0.52 -16.15
C GLY A 445 -18.64 0.89 -15.58
N THR A 446 -19.85 1.18 -15.06
CA THR A 446 -20.22 2.47 -14.43
C THR A 446 -19.89 2.52 -12.94
N SER A 447 -18.87 1.81 -12.52
CA SER A 447 -18.45 1.65 -11.11
C SER A 447 -18.15 2.97 -10.36
N GLY A 448 -17.93 4.06 -11.07
CA GLY A 448 -17.76 5.38 -10.44
C GLY A 448 -18.97 5.90 -9.62
N LYS A 449 -20.09 5.20 -9.64
CA LYS A 449 -21.27 5.45 -8.78
C LYS A 449 -21.27 4.64 -7.49
N VAL A 450 -20.39 3.62 -7.38
CA VAL A 450 -20.22 2.85 -6.15
C VAL A 450 -19.60 3.74 -5.08
N ALA A 451 -20.07 3.63 -3.85
CA ALA A 451 -19.67 4.47 -2.74
C ALA A 451 -19.61 3.65 -1.44
N PHE A 452 -19.01 4.21 -0.42
CA PHE A 452 -19.12 3.71 0.94
C PHE A 452 -20.48 4.10 1.53
N VAL A 453 -21.01 3.25 2.38
CA VAL A 453 -22.19 3.58 3.18
C VAL A 453 -21.79 3.59 4.65
N ARG A 454 -21.92 4.74 5.30
CA ARG A 454 -21.81 4.84 6.74
C ARG A 454 -23.19 4.68 7.35
N GLY A 455 -23.39 3.67 8.17
CA GLY A 455 -24.69 3.36 8.76
C GLY A 455 -24.60 2.51 10.01
N LYS A 456 -25.73 2.27 10.64
CA LYS A 456 -25.82 1.57 11.93
C LYS A 456 -25.68 0.05 11.77
N TRP A 457 -25.02 -0.56 12.74
CA TRP A 457 -24.87 -2.01 12.89
C TRP A 457 -25.06 -2.43 14.35
N CYS A 458 -25.77 -3.54 14.56
CA CYS A 458 -26.08 -4.04 15.91
C CYS A 458 -25.07 -5.05 16.47
N GLY A 459 -24.05 -5.44 15.69
CA GLY A 459 -23.08 -6.45 16.11
C GLY A 459 -23.57 -7.90 16.05
N ASP A 460 -24.72 -8.16 15.42
CA ASP A 460 -25.35 -9.48 15.38
C ASP A 460 -24.60 -10.41 14.40
N PRO A 461 -24.23 -11.64 14.82
CA PRO A 461 -23.62 -12.65 13.92
C PRO A 461 -24.45 -12.98 12.67
N GLU A 462 -25.79 -12.91 12.73
CA GLU A 462 -26.67 -13.11 11.56
C GLU A 462 -26.32 -12.15 10.39
N SER A 463 -25.72 -11.01 10.70
CA SER A 463 -25.29 -10.03 9.69
C SER A 463 -24.24 -10.59 8.73
N GLU A 464 -23.42 -11.56 9.14
CA GLU A 464 -22.34 -12.10 8.29
C GLU A 464 -22.88 -12.82 7.04
N GLU A 465 -23.95 -13.59 7.18
CA GLU A 465 -24.56 -14.28 6.05
C GLU A 465 -25.18 -13.28 5.07
N ILE A 466 -25.80 -12.22 5.59
CA ILE A 466 -26.35 -11.14 4.77
C ILE A 466 -25.25 -10.42 4.01
N LEU A 467 -24.15 -10.08 4.68
CA LEU A 467 -22.99 -9.44 4.06
C LEU A 467 -22.39 -10.31 2.93
N LYS A 468 -22.22 -11.60 3.18
CA LYS A 468 -21.71 -12.58 2.17
C LYS A 468 -22.64 -12.66 0.96
N ALA A 469 -23.96 -12.77 1.19
CA ALA A 469 -24.94 -12.83 0.12
C ALA A 469 -24.97 -11.56 -0.75
N MET A 470 -24.77 -10.40 -0.13
CA MET A 470 -24.69 -9.11 -0.81
C MET A 470 -23.32 -8.79 -1.41
N LYS A 471 -22.29 -9.62 -1.17
CA LYS A 471 -20.89 -9.40 -1.57
C LYS A 471 -20.35 -8.06 -1.09
N ILE A 472 -20.65 -7.68 0.14
CA ILE A 472 -20.15 -6.49 0.82
C ILE A 472 -19.49 -6.87 2.15
N THR A 473 -18.72 -5.96 2.72
CA THR A 473 -18.06 -6.15 4.00
C THR A 473 -18.20 -4.91 4.88
N ILE A 474 -18.10 -5.09 6.19
CA ILE A 474 -17.90 -3.99 7.13
C ILE A 474 -16.40 -3.66 7.11
N ARG A 475 -16.03 -2.54 6.51
CA ARG A 475 -14.63 -2.17 6.37
C ARG A 475 -13.98 -1.84 7.70
N CYS A 476 -14.67 -1.03 8.49
CA CYS A 476 -14.25 -0.72 9.86
C CYS A 476 -15.42 -0.18 10.69
N ILE A 477 -15.24 -0.20 11.99
CA ILE A 477 -15.97 0.56 12.98
C ILE A 477 -15.14 1.83 13.19
N PRO A 478 -15.50 2.98 12.60
CA PRO A 478 -14.70 4.20 12.69
C PRO A 478 -14.62 4.70 14.14
N PHE A 479 -13.56 5.42 14.49
CA PHE A 479 -13.38 5.94 15.85
C PHE A 479 -14.30 7.11 16.15
N ASP A 480 -14.68 7.87 15.13
CA ASP A 480 -15.60 9.00 15.21
C ASP A 480 -17.06 8.51 15.16
N GLN A 481 -17.54 7.94 16.25
CA GLN A 481 -18.94 7.49 16.36
C GLN A 481 -19.90 8.68 16.49
N SER A 482 -21.09 8.57 15.90
CA SER A 482 -22.10 9.63 16.00
C SER A 482 -22.89 9.63 17.31
N ASP A 483 -22.76 8.56 18.13
CA ASP A 483 -23.50 8.32 19.38
C ASP A 483 -25.05 8.38 19.24
N SER A 484 -25.54 8.45 18.00
CA SER A 484 -26.97 8.45 17.70
C SER A 484 -27.56 7.04 17.72
N GLU A 485 -28.84 6.94 18.09
CA GLU A 485 -29.61 5.70 17.95
C GLU A 485 -30.16 5.57 16.52
N GLY A 486 -30.31 4.33 16.06
CA GLY A 486 -30.86 4.04 14.76
C GLY A 486 -31.19 2.55 14.60
N ILE A 487 -31.35 2.10 13.38
CA ILE A 487 -31.59 0.70 13.04
C ILE A 487 -30.41 0.11 12.30
N CYS A 488 -30.08 -1.14 12.60
CA CYS A 488 -29.09 -1.92 11.85
C CYS A 488 -29.54 -2.07 10.39
N LEU A 489 -28.72 -1.62 9.46
CA LEU A 489 -29.03 -1.67 8.03
C LEU A 489 -29.11 -3.10 7.46
N LEU A 490 -28.62 -4.10 8.19
CA LEU A 490 -28.66 -5.50 7.79
C LEU A 490 -29.87 -6.24 8.37
N THR A 491 -30.16 -6.07 9.68
CA THR A 491 -31.14 -6.86 10.41
C THR A 491 -32.41 -6.10 10.82
N GLY A 492 -32.41 -4.76 10.75
CA GLY A 492 -33.53 -3.92 11.23
C GLY A 492 -33.62 -3.79 12.75
N LYS A 493 -32.73 -4.45 13.52
CA LYS A 493 -32.70 -4.35 14.99
C LYS A 493 -32.18 -2.96 15.44
N PRO A 494 -32.55 -2.49 16.64
CA PRO A 494 -31.97 -1.26 17.19
C PRO A 494 -30.46 -1.32 17.22
N ALA A 495 -29.78 -0.24 16.86
CA ALA A 495 -28.34 -0.16 16.80
C ALA A 495 -27.82 1.25 17.10
N LYS A 496 -26.61 1.34 17.71
CA LYS A 496 -25.93 2.60 18.00
C LYS A 496 -24.61 2.74 17.25
N MET A 497 -23.96 1.61 16.94
CA MET A 497 -22.63 1.57 16.36
C MET A 497 -22.64 1.97 14.90
N ASP A 498 -21.89 3.00 14.53
CA ASP A 498 -21.61 3.35 13.14
C ASP A 498 -20.56 2.41 12.55
N VAL A 499 -20.78 1.93 11.35
CA VAL A 499 -19.79 1.18 10.57
C VAL A 499 -19.73 1.67 9.13
N ILE A 500 -18.65 1.34 8.47
CA ILE A 500 -18.46 1.59 7.04
C ILE A 500 -18.70 0.30 6.26
N TYR A 501 -19.74 0.30 5.45
CA TYR A 501 -20.04 -0.80 4.52
C TYR A 501 -19.49 -0.46 3.14
N ALA A 502 -18.82 -1.42 2.49
CA ALA A 502 -18.38 -1.26 1.11
C ALA A 502 -18.14 -2.60 0.41
N ARG A 503 -18.06 -2.55 -0.91
CA ARG A 503 -17.39 -3.59 -1.69
C ARG A 503 -15.89 -3.44 -1.55
N SER A 504 -15.14 -4.53 -1.63
CA SER A 504 -13.68 -4.50 -1.45
C SER A 504 -12.93 -5.26 -2.56
N TYR A 505 -11.66 -4.97 -2.66
CA TYR A 505 -10.69 -5.68 -3.50
C TYR A 505 -10.18 -6.96 -2.84
#